data_08785881b9684d127a843c16758162b5
#
_entry.id   08785881b9684d127a843c16758162b5
#
_cell.length_a   1.000
_cell.length_b   1.000
_cell.length_c   1.000
_cell.angle_alpha   90.00
_cell.angle_beta   90.00
_cell.angle_gamma   90.00
#
_symmetry.space_group_name_H-M   'P 1'
#
loop_
_entity.id
_entity.type
_entity.pdbx_description
1 polymer ?
#
loop_
_entity_poly.entity_id
_entity_poly.type
_entity_poly.pdbx_seq_one_letter_code
_entity_poly.pdbx_strand_id
1 'polypeptide(L)'
;MKRFIFSILLLIWAAVSSAQVSLLVTNDMGRNGYYEQKPIAELMGRMAEEADFEAVLALGDVHHFMGVESVDDPLWMTNYEIIYSHPELQIPWYPILGNHEYRGNTQAVLDYAQVSRRWQMPARYYSKVFEGDSTSVRVIFLDTTPLIDKYHNDPQDYPTVRQQRADRQLAWLDKELAAAREDWIVVVGHHPIYADTPKSTEERTDMQKRVDPILRRHRVDMYVCGHIHNFQHIKPQGSPIDYVVNSAASLSRQKVGKVEGTVFVSGEPGFSILSCTRKELKLDMINARGEILHTVKRNK
;
A
#
# COMPACT_ATOMS: atom_id res chain seq x y z
N MET A 1 -52.89 8.47 8.76
CA MET A 1 -51.54 8.82 9.17
C MET A 1 -50.76 7.55 9.46
N LYS A 2 -49.97 7.05 8.51
CA LYS A 2 -49.12 5.84 8.70
C LYS A 2 -47.72 6.34 9.11
N ARG A 3 -47.33 6.03 10.33
CA ARG A 3 -45.96 6.28 10.84
C ARG A 3 -45.06 5.21 10.24
N PHE A 4 -44.15 5.63 9.36
CA PHE A 4 -43.00 4.80 8.94
C PHE A 4 -41.96 4.82 10.09
N ILE A 5 -41.79 3.66 10.72
CA ILE A 5 -40.69 3.43 11.65
C ILE A 5 -39.49 3.05 10.81
N PHE A 6 -38.53 3.96 10.67
CA PHE A 6 -37.20 3.63 10.15
C PHE A 6 -36.44 2.88 11.25
N SER A 7 -36.35 1.57 11.09
CA SER A 7 -35.43 0.76 11.89
C SER A 7 -34.01 1.01 11.38
N ILE A 8 -33.27 1.85 12.08
CA ILE A 8 -31.81 1.96 11.90
C ILE A 8 -31.24 0.66 12.50
N LEU A 9 -30.75 -0.22 11.64
CA LEU A 9 -29.88 -1.33 12.06
C LEU A 9 -28.53 -0.70 12.47
N LEU A 10 -28.40 -0.35 13.76
CA LEU A 10 -27.10 -0.18 14.39
C LEU A 10 -26.44 -1.57 14.40
N LEU A 11 -25.52 -1.79 13.46
CA LEU A 11 -24.50 -2.81 13.61
C LEU A 11 -23.62 -2.37 14.80
N ILE A 12 -23.95 -2.90 15.98
CA ILE A 12 -23.11 -2.81 17.17
C ILE A 12 -21.83 -3.59 16.82
N TRP A 13 -20.80 -2.88 16.37
CA TRP A 13 -19.44 -3.37 16.50
C TRP A 13 -19.19 -3.48 18.00
N ALA A 14 -19.31 -4.68 18.52
CA ALA A 14 -18.84 -4.96 19.87
C ALA A 14 -17.34 -4.63 19.85
N ALA A 15 -17.00 -3.55 20.50
CA ALA A 15 -15.63 -3.19 20.82
C ALA A 15 -15.06 -4.30 21.70
N VAL A 16 -14.54 -5.34 21.09
CA VAL A 16 -13.50 -6.15 21.69
C VAL A 16 -12.27 -5.25 21.61
N SER A 17 -12.06 -4.46 22.64
CA SER A 17 -10.78 -3.83 22.93
C SER A 17 -9.76 -4.94 23.15
N SER A 18 -9.34 -5.61 22.10
CA SER A 18 -8.12 -6.38 22.09
C SER A 18 -7.11 -5.52 21.34
N ALA A 19 -6.01 -5.27 21.97
CA ALA A 19 -4.71 -4.87 21.48
C ALA A 19 -4.45 -5.20 19.99
N GLN A 20 -5.11 -4.51 19.12
CA GLN A 20 -5.08 -4.69 17.66
C GLN A 20 -4.24 -3.57 17.05
N VAL A 21 -3.36 -3.92 16.15
CA VAL A 21 -2.76 -2.94 15.23
C VAL A 21 -3.70 -2.75 14.05
N SER A 22 -3.99 -1.49 13.68
CA SER A 22 -4.81 -1.14 12.52
C SER A 22 -4.14 -0.05 11.69
N LEU A 23 -4.00 -0.31 10.39
CA LEU A 23 -3.30 0.55 9.44
C LEU A 23 -4.18 0.76 8.20
N LEU A 24 -4.28 2.00 7.73
CA LEU A 24 -4.83 2.30 6.41
C LEU A 24 -3.78 2.02 5.33
N VAL A 25 -4.19 1.47 4.20
CA VAL A 25 -3.31 1.16 3.06
C VAL A 25 -3.85 1.79 1.79
N THR A 26 -3.09 2.69 1.19
CA THR A 26 -3.48 3.44 -0.02
C THR A 26 -2.33 3.51 -1.02
N ASN A 27 -2.61 3.74 -2.29
CA ASN A 27 -1.62 3.87 -3.38
C ASN A 27 -2.23 4.50 -4.63
N ASP A 28 -1.39 4.86 -5.60
CA ASP A 28 -1.78 5.38 -6.90
C ASP A 28 -2.82 6.52 -6.78
N MET A 29 -2.62 7.36 -5.78
CA MET A 29 -3.64 8.28 -5.29
C MET A 29 -3.57 9.67 -5.94
N GLY A 30 -2.40 10.14 -6.36
CA GLY A 30 -2.19 11.51 -6.79
C GLY A 30 -2.80 11.85 -8.14
N ARG A 31 -3.92 12.55 -8.13
CA ARG A 31 -4.65 13.01 -9.33
C ARG A 31 -5.22 14.42 -9.15
N ASN A 32 -4.60 15.27 -8.31
CA ASN A 32 -5.05 16.64 -8.02
C ASN A 32 -6.52 16.71 -7.58
N GLY A 33 -6.99 15.69 -6.84
CA GLY A 33 -8.37 15.59 -6.37
C GLY A 33 -9.39 15.14 -7.41
N TYR A 34 -8.94 14.77 -8.62
CA TYR A 34 -9.82 14.22 -9.65
C TYR A 34 -10.10 12.71 -9.46
N TYR A 35 -11.07 12.21 -10.20
CA TYR A 35 -11.61 10.85 -10.12
C TYR A 35 -12.12 10.57 -8.70
N GLU A 36 -11.86 9.39 -8.14
CA GLU A 36 -12.31 9.02 -6.81
C GLU A 36 -11.36 9.46 -5.67
N GLN A 37 -10.34 10.29 -5.94
CA GLN A 37 -9.34 10.64 -4.92
C GLN A 37 -9.97 11.35 -3.72
N LYS A 38 -10.77 12.41 -3.93
CA LYS A 38 -11.44 13.13 -2.83
C LYS A 38 -12.48 12.29 -2.09
N PRO A 39 -13.42 11.60 -2.78
CA PRO A 39 -14.37 10.71 -2.11
C PRO A 39 -13.71 9.65 -1.25
N ILE A 40 -12.63 9.03 -1.74
CA ILE A 40 -11.90 8.01 -0.98
C ILE A 40 -11.17 8.62 0.22
N ALA A 41 -10.51 9.77 0.06
CA ALA A 41 -9.83 10.45 1.16
C ALA A 41 -10.83 10.82 2.28
N GLU A 42 -12.00 11.32 1.92
CA GLU A 42 -13.08 11.61 2.87
C GLU A 42 -13.62 10.36 3.55
N LEU A 43 -13.80 9.28 2.79
CA LEU A 43 -14.22 7.99 3.35
C LEU A 43 -13.19 7.46 4.35
N MET A 44 -11.88 7.52 4.00
CA MET A 44 -10.81 7.14 4.93
C MET A 44 -10.87 7.95 6.23
N GLY A 45 -11.10 9.27 6.13
CA GLY A 45 -11.27 10.14 7.29
C GLY A 45 -12.44 9.75 8.17
N ARG A 46 -13.63 9.54 7.56
CA ARG A 46 -14.82 9.10 8.31
C ARG A 46 -14.66 7.74 8.98
N MET A 47 -13.98 6.81 8.32
CA MET A 47 -13.70 5.50 8.93
C MET A 47 -12.71 5.63 10.11
N ALA A 48 -11.81 6.61 10.05
CA ALA A 48 -10.89 6.91 11.13
C ALA A 48 -11.56 7.64 12.31
N GLU A 49 -12.75 8.22 12.14
CA GLU A 49 -13.59 8.69 13.26
C GLU A 49 -14.19 7.53 14.06
N GLU A 50 -14.39 6.39 13.42
CA GLU A 50 -15.06 5.22 14.01
C GLU A 50 -14.08 4.17 14.56
N ALA A 51 -12.80 4.24 14.16
CA ALA A 51 -11.77 3.28 14.54
C ALA A 51 -10.39 3.94 14.63
N ASP A 52 -9.61 3.56 15.63
CA ASP A 52 -8.24 4.04 15.79
C ASP A 52 -7.31 3.41 14.75
N PHE A 53 -6.64 4.24 13.95
CA PHE A 53 -5.58 3.84 13.04
C PHE A 53 -4.24 4.43 13.49
N GLU A 54 -3.21 3.59 13.58
CA GLU A 54 -1.89 4.03 13.99
C GLU A 54 -1.15 4.81 12.89
N ALA A 55 -1.42 4.45 11.62
CA ALA A 55 -0.74 5.05 10.47
C ALA A 55 -1.46 4.77 9.15
N VAL A 56 -1.00 5.48 8.10
CA VAL A 56 -1.30 5.20 6.71
C VAL A 56 -0.06 4.67 6.00
N LEU A 57 -0.18 3.54 5.30
CA LEU A 57 0.83 3.01 4.40
C LEU A 57 0.52 3.52 2.99
N ALA A 58 1.39 4.38 2.42
CA ALA A 58 1.21 4.93 1.08
C ALA A 58 2.13 4.22 0.09
N LEU A 59 1.58 3.28 -0.70
CA LEU A 59 2.35 2.33 -1.48
C LEU A 59 2.76 2.85 -2.88
N GLY A 60 3.22 4.11 -2.95
CA GLY A 60 3.78 4.75 -4.14
C GLY A 60 2.75 5.36 -5.09
N ASP A 61 3.26 6.05 -6.10
CA ASP A 61 2.50 6.83 -7.07
C ASP A 61 1.57 7.83 -6.38
N VAL A 62 2.13 8.55 -5.39
CA VAL A 62 1.47 9.66 -4.69
C VAL A 62 1.33 10.88 -5.59
N HIS A 63 2.20 10.99 -6.62
CA HIS A 63 2.25 12.13 -7.53
C HIS A 63 2.27 11.68 -9.01
N HIS A 64 1.09 11.55 -9.63
CA HIS A 64 1.00 11.36 -11.07
C HIS A 64 1.03 12.73 -11.81
N PHE A 65 1.68 12.86 -13.02
CA PHE A 65 2.36 11.80 -13.75
C PHE A 65 3.87 11.86 -13.61
N MET A 66 4.44 13.00 -13.23
CA MET A 66 5.87 13.28 -13.30
C MET A 66 6.57 13.26 -11.95
N GLY A 67 5.88 12.89 -10.88
CA GLY A 67 6.41 13.06 -9.54
C GLY A 67 6.43 14.54 -9.13
N VAL A 68 7.27 14.89 -8.16
CA VAL A 68 7.50 16.28 -7.70
C VAL A 68 8.91 16.74 -8.06
N GLU A 69 9.10 18.03 -8.22
CA GLU A 69 10.42 18.62 -8.51
C GLU A 69 11.19 19.01 -7.24
N SER A 70 10.47 19.43 -6.19
CA SER A 70 11.05 19.87 -4.92
C SER A 70 10.10 19.64 -3.76
N VAL A 71 10.52 19.93 -2.54
CA VAL A 71 9.66 19.93 -1.34
C VAL A 71 8.62 21.05 -1.36
N ASP A 72 8.82 22.08 -2.17
CA ASP A 72 7.89 23.21 -2.34
C ASP A 72 6.97 23.04 -3.57
N ASP A 73 7.02 21.89 -4.24
CA ASP A 73 6.19 21.65 -5.42
C ASP A 73 4.69 21.73 -5.05
N PRO A 74 3.88 22.51 -5.78
CA PRO A 74 2.44 22.63 -5.53
C PRO A 74 1.68 21.29 -5.53
N LEU A 75 2.21 20.26 -6.17
CA LEU A 75 1.61 18.93 -6.18
C LEU A 75 1.50 18.30 -4.78
N TRP A 76 2.36 18.69 -3.84
CA TRP A 76 2.20 18.28 -2.44
C TRP A 76 0.86 18.72 -1.86
N MET A 77 0.44 19.96 -2.16
CA MET A 77 -0.83 20.48 -1.69
C MET A 77 -2.01 19.79 -2.40
N THR A 78 -1.95 19.67 -3.72
CA THR A 78 -3.10 19.23 -4.53
C THR A 78 -3.26 17.71 -4.62
N ASN A 79 -2.20 16.94 -4.35
CA ASN A 79 -2.26 15.48 -4.31
C ASN A 79 -2.32 14.91 -2.89
N TYR A 80 -1.83 15.63 -1.88
CA TYR A 80 -1.66 15.07 -0.54
C TYR A 80 -2.26 15.96 0.56
N GLU A 81 -1.71 17.14 0.85
CA GLU A 81 -2.04 17.88 2.07
C GLU A 81 -3.52 18.32 2.12
N ILE A 82 -4.06 18.92 1.05
CA ILE A 82 -5.45 19.37 0.99
C ILE A 82 -6.42 18.19 0.85
N ILE A 83 -6.01 17.16 0.11
CA ILE A 83 -6.89 16.01 -0.14
C ILE A 83 -7.10 15.19 1.12
N TYR A 84 -6.02 14.87 1.82
CA TYR A 84 -6.06 14.05 3.05
C TYR A 84 -6.00 14.93 4.30
N SER A 85 -6.79 16.01 4.30
CA SER A 85 -6.80 17.03 5.37
C SER A 85 -7.72 16.71 6.53
N HIS A 86 -8.48 15.61 6.48
CA HIS A 86 -9.34 15.20 7.58
C HIS A 86 -8.55 15.11 8.90
N PRO A 87 -9.10 15.62 10.03
CA PRO A 87 -8.40 15.62 11.32
C PRO A 87 -7.84 14.25 11.73
N GLU A 88 -8.62 13.18 11.53
CA GLU A 88 -8.23 11.82 11.87
C GLU A 88 -7.16 11.21 10.93
N LEU A 89 -6.86 11.87 9.80
CA LEU A 89 -5.76 11.51 8.92
C LEU A 89 -4.47 12.30 9.20
N GLN A 90 -4.43 13.10 10.29
CA GLN A 90 -3.21 13.78 10.76
C GLN A 90 -2.28 12.85 11.55
N ILE A 91 -2.39 11.56 11.33
CA ILE A 91 -1.54 10.47 11.82
C ILE A 91 -0.30 10.28 10.95
N PRO A 92 0.71 9.48 11.36
CA PRO A 92 1.89 9.18 10.53
C PRO A 92 1.54 8.48 9.22
N TRP A 93 2.17 8.92 8.14
CA TRP A 93 2.11 8.30 6.81
C TRP A 93 3.46 7.72 6.47
N TYR A 94 3.52 6.44 6.14
CA TYR A 94 4.72 5.71 5.75
C TYR A 94 4.69 5.42 4.25
N PRO A 95 5.32 6.28 3.42
CA PRO A 95 5.29 6.14 1.98
C PRO A 95 6.42 5.25 1.45
N ILE A 96 6.23 4.77 0.22
CA ILE A 96 7.28 4.25 -0.65
C ILE A 96 7.27 5.00 -1.98
N LEU A 97 8.34 4.84 -2.74
CA LEU A 97 8.42 5.36 -4.10
C LEU A 97 7.73 4.41 -5.10
N GLY A 98 6.90 4.97 -5.97
CA GLY A 98 6.42 4.29 -7.17
C GLY A 98 7.23 4.71 -8.40
N ASN A 99 6.85 4.24 -9.57
CA ASN A 99 7.55 4.59 -10.80
C ASN A 99 7.28 6.04 -11.23
N HIS A 100 6.17 6.63 -10.82
CA HIS A 100 5.88 8.04 -11.12
C HIS A 100 6.75 9.00 -10.30
N GLU A 101 7.10 8.70 -9.05
CA GLU A 101 8.07 9.48 -8.29
C GLU A 101 9.45 9.48 -8.95
N TYR A 102 9.84 8.41 -9.63
CA TYR A 102 11.11 8.30 -10.36
C TYR A 102 11.18 9.13 -11.66
N ARG A 103 10.06 9.64 -12.13
CA ARG A 103 10.02 10.61 -13.23
C ARG A 103 10.35 12.02 -12.77
N GLY A 104 10.19 12.30 -11.48
CA GLY A 104 10.54 13.54 -10.83
C GLY A 104 11.80 13.42 -9.95
N ASN A 105 11.83 14.23 -8.92
CA ASN A 105 12.91 14.25 -7.94
C ASN A 105 12.59 13.36 -6.74
N THR A 106 13.05 12.12 -6.77
CA THR A 106 12.84 11.18 -5.66
C THR A 106 13.48 11.63 -4.34
N GLN A 107 14.52 12.46 -4.36
CA GLN A 107 15.10 12.99 -3.13
C GLN A 107 14.14 13.98 -2.45
N ALA A 108 13.41 14.79 -3.22
CA ALA A 108 12.39 15.67 -2.66
C ALA A 108 11.28 14.90 -1.94
N VAL A 109 10.97 13.68 -2.38
CA VAL A 109 9.98 12.81 -1.70
C VAL A 109 10.48 12.36 -0.33
N LEU A 110 11.78 12.07 -0.20
CA LEU A 110 12.39 11.74 1.09
C LEU A 110 12.46 12.99 1.99
N ASP A 111 12.95 14.11 1.42
CA ASP A 111 13.18 15.36 2.16
C ASP A 111 11.88 16.00 2.65
N TYR A 112 10.73 15.65 2.05
CA TYR A 112 9.43 16.14 2.50
C TYR A 112 9.10 15.72 3.94
N ALA A 113 9.74 14.71 4.48
CA ALA A 113 9.67 14.35 5.91
C ALA A 113 10.17 15.48 6.84
N GLN A 114 10.93 16.45 6.33
CA GLN A 114 11.35 17.64 7.08
C GLN A 114 10.31 18.77 7.03
N VAL A 115 9.38 18.71 6.08
CA VAL A 115 8.33 19.70 5.85
C VAL A 115 7.02 19.28 6.52
N SER A 116 6.57 18.07 6.28
CA SER A 116 5.32 17.53 6.83
C SER A 116 5.60 16.53 7.94
N ARG A 117 5.15 16.84 9.16
CA ARG A 117 5.30 15.93 10.31
C ARG A 117 4.59 14.57 10.15
N ARG A 118 3.60 14.49 9.25
CA ARG A 118 2.90 13.24 8.94
C ARG A 118 3.73 12.31 8.06
N TRP A 119 4.58 12.88 7.19
CA TRP A 119 5.35 12.14 6.19
C TRP A 119 6.58 11.49 6.82
N GLN A 120 6.55 10.17 7.00
CA GLN A 120 7.59 9.40 7.68
C GLN A 120 8.35 8.52 6.68
N MET A 121 9.33 9.09 5.97
CA MET A 121 10.14 8.39 4.97
C MET A 121 11.64 8.50 5.31
N PRO A 122 12.15 7.62 6.21
CA PRO A 122 13.54 7.73 6.69
C PRO A 122 14.58 7.33 5.64
N ALA A 123 14.20 6.53 4.64
CA ALA A 123 15.05 6.05 3.56
C ALA A 123 14.19 5.59 2.38
N ARG A 124 14.84 5.24 1.24
CA ARG A 124 14.14 4.69 0.06
C ARG A 124 13.51 3.33 0.34
N TYR A 125 14.14 2.53 1.16
CA TYR A 125 13.63 1.27 1.70
C TYR A 125 13.97 1.19 3.18
N TYR A 126 13.03 0.70 3.97
CA TYR A 126 13.12 0.70 5.43
C TYR A 126 12.16 -0.31 6.04
N SER A 127 12.20 -0.49 7.34
CA SER A 127 11.20 -1.26 8.08
C SER A 127 10.65 -0.47 9.26
N LYS A 128 9.42 -0.78 9.64
CA LYS A 128 8.75 -0.24 10.82
C LYS A 128 8.02 -1.37 11.55
N VAL A 129 8.17 -1.43 12.85
CA VAL A 129 7.36 -2.29 13.72
C VAL A 129 6.21 -1.45 14.27
N PHE A 130 5.00 -1.97 14.15
CA PHE A 130 3.81 -1.48 14.82
C PHE A 130 3.47 -2.46 15.93
N GLU A 131 3.24 -1.93 17.14
CA GLU A 131 3.05 -2.72 18.36
C GLU A 131 1.69 -2.40 18.97
N GLY A 132 0.81 -3.40 19.02
CA GLY A 132 -0.37 -3.39 19.89
C GLY A 132 -0.04 -3.98 21.24
N ASP A 133 -0.99 -3.98 22.20
CA ASP A 133 -0.75 -4.46 23.57
C ASP A 133 -0.31 -5.94 23.63
N SER A 134 -0.68 -6.78 22.68
CA SER A 134 -0.37 -8.21 22.69
C SER A 134 0.04 -8.78 21.33
N THR A 135 0.29 -7.92 20.35
CA THR A 135 0.67 -8.31 18.99
C THR A 135 1.64 -7.31 18.39
N SER A 136 2.42 -7.76 17.43
CA SER A 136 3.30 -6.90 16.65
C SER A 136 3.28 -7.28 15.18
N VAL A 137 3.39 -6.29 14.30
CA VAL A 137 3.60 -6.49 12.88
C VAL A 137 4.81 -5.69 12.42
N ARG A 138 5.75 -6.36 11.75
CA ARG A 138 6.81 -5.70 11.01
C ARG A 138 6.34 -5.45 9.59
N VAL A 139 6.34 -4.19 9.18
CA VAL A 139 6.14 -3.80 7.79
C VAL A 139 7.49 -3.44 7.18
N ILE A 140 7.85 -4.10 6.08
CA ILE A 140 9.08 -3.86 5.32
C ILE A 140 8.70 -3.15 4.03
N PHE A 141 9.26 -1.96 3.85
CA PHE A 141 8.96 -1.03 2.75
C PHE A 141 10.06 -1.12 1.69
N LEU A 142 9.71 -1.50 0.46
CA LEU A 142 10.63 -1.69 -0.66
C LEU A 142 10.52 -0.56 -1.68
N ASP A 143 11.66 -0.11 -2.17
CA ASP A 143 11.78 0.70 -3.38
C ASP A 143 11.89 -0.24 -4.58
N THR A 144 10.77 -0.57 -5.21
CA THR A 144 10.70 -1.61 -6.23
C THR A 144 11.10 -1.16 -7.64
N THR A 145 11.05 0.13 -7.94
CA THR A 145 11.39 0.66 -9.28
C THR A 145 12.82 0.29 -9.70
N PRO A 146 13.87 0.45 -8.84
CA PRO A 146 15.23 0.05 -9.19
C PRO A 146 15.46 -1.47 -9.27
N LEU A 147 14.48 -2.28 -8.86
CA LEU A 147 14.58 -3.74 -8.95
C LEU A 147 14.13 -4.28 -10.31
N ILE A 148 13.73 -3.43 -11.24
CA ILE A 148 13.13 -3.77 -12.53
C ILE A 148 13.98 -3.19 -13.66
N ASP A 149 14.48 -4.05 -14.55
CA ASP A 149 15.43 -3.66 -15.61
C ASP A 149 14.85 -2.68 -16.63
N LYS A 150 13.54 -2.75 -16.88
CA LYS A 150 12.83 -1.82 -17.75
C LYS A 150 13.12 -0.36 -17.42
N TYR A 151 13.13 0.01 -16.14
CA TYR A 151 13.35 1.39 -15.71
C TYR A 151 14.81 1.83 -15.81
N HIS A 152 15.76 0.90 -15.71
CA HIS A 152 17.17 1.16 -16.00
C HIS A 152 17.44 1.40 -17.48
N ASN A 153 16.60 0.83 -18.35
CA ASN A 153 16.72 0.96 -19.80
C ASN A 153 16.11 2.25 -20.36
N ASP A 154 15.42 3.02 -19.52
CA ASP A 154 14.78 4.28 -19.87
C ASP A 154 15.27 5.43 -18.96
N PRO A 155 16.52 5.89 -19.14
CA PRO A 155 17.10 6.96 -18.31
C PRO A 155 16.51 8.36 -18.62
N GLN A 156 15.76 8.49 -19.70
CA GLN A 156 15.08 9.75 -20.04
C GLN A 156 13.89 9.97 -19.11
N ASP A 157 13.03 8.97 -18.96
CA ASP A 157 11.86 9.04 -18.09
C ASP A 157 12.18 8.72 -16.61
N TYR A 158 13.29 7.97 -16.35
CA TYR A 158 13.68 7.50 -15.01
C TYR A 158 15.15 7.84 -14.68
N PRO A 159 15.53 9.13 -14.63
CA PRO A 159 16.95 9.56 -14.63
C PRO A 159 17.75 9.10 -13.40
N THR A 160 17.10 8.86 -12.25
CA THR A 160 17.78 8.53 -11.00
C THR A 160 17.80 7.03 -10.67
N VAL A 161 17.12 6.17 -11.45
CA VAL A 161 17.05 4.73 -11.21
C VAL A 161 18.43 4.07 -11.23
N ARG A 162 19.28 4.43 -12.19
CA ARG A 162 20.66 3.89 -12.33
C ARG A 162 21.60 4.23 -11.17
N GLN A 163 21.24 5.21 -10.34
CA GLN A 163 22.01 5.56 -9.15
C GLN A 163 21.71 4.63 -7.98
N GLN A 164 20.64 3.85 -8.07
CA GLN A 164 20.22 2.95 -7.01
C GLN A 164 20.89 1.57 -7.14
N ARG A 165 21.14 0.95 -6.01
CA ARG A 165 21.84 -0.33 -5.91
C ARG A 165 20.86 -1.44 -5.51
N ALA A 166 20.25 -2.09 -6.51
CA ALA A 166 19.33 -3.21 -6.32
C ALA A 166 19.94 -4.34 -5.45
N ASP A 167 21.22 -4.66 -5.69
CA ASP A 167 21.94 -5.68 -4.92
C ASP A 167 22.01 -5.35 -3.42
N ARG A 168 22.22 -4.09 -3.06
CA ARG A 168 22.25 -3.65 -1.65
C ARG A 168 20.89 -3.76 -0.99
N GLN A 169 19.84 -3.35 -1.69
CA GLN A 169 18.47 -3.46 -1.16
C GLN A 169 18.08 -4.93 -0.96
N LEU A 170 18.37 -5.82 -1.91
CA LEU A 170 18.05 -7.23 -1.81
C LEU A 170 18.82 -7.92 -0.66
N ALA A 171 20.11 -7.58 -0.49
CA ALA A 171 20.90 -8.07 0.64
C ALA A 171 20.37 -7.54 1.99
N TRP A 172 19.94 -6.27 2.04
CA TRP A 172 19.29 -5.69 3.21
C TRP A 172 17.96 -6.38 3.52
N LEU A 173 17.12 -6.61 2.51
CA LEU A 173 15.83 -7.31 2.67
C LEU A 173 16.03 -8.70 3.27
N ASP A 174 16.98 -9.48 2.76
CA ASP A 174 17.29 -10.82 3.26
C ASP A 174 17.73 -10.80 4.73
N LYS A 175 18.60 -9.84 5.08
CA LYS A 175 19.06 -9.64 6.47
C LYS A 175 17.93 -9.18 7.40
N GLU A 176 17.10 -8.26 6.95
CA GLU A 176 15.99 -7.70 7.73
C GLU A 176 14.95 -8.77 8.04
N LEU A 177 14.58 -9.58 7.04
CA LEU A 177 13.68 -10.71 7.21
C LEU A 177 14.26 -11.81 8.13
N ALA A 178 15.55 -12.10 8.03
CA ALA A 178 16.21 -13.07 8.91
C ALA A 178 16.22 -12.63 10.39
N ALA A 179 16.22 -11.32 10.63
CA ALA A 179 16.20 -10.73 11.98
C ALA A 179 14.78 -10.58 12.56
N ALA A 180 13.73 -10.61 11.73
CA ALA A 180 12.36 -10.38 12.16
C ALA A 180 11.86 -11.44 13.18
N ARG A 181 11.18 -10.98 14.21
CA ARG A 181 10.66 -11.83 15.32
C ARG A 181 9.20 -11.50 15.66
N GLU A 182 8.65 -10.52 15.00
CA GLU A 182 7.30 -10.03 15.23
C GLU A 182 6.26 -11.12 14.94
N ASP A 183 5.06 -10.93 15.46
CA ASP A 183 3.98 -11.90 15.23
C ASP A 183 3.65 -12.03 13.73
N TRP A 184 3.63 -10.91 13.03
CA TRP A 184 3.31 -10.85 11.61
C TRP A 184 4.40 -10.11 10.84
N ILE A 185 4.64 -10.56 9.60
CA ILE A 185 5.61 -9.93 8.70
C ILE A 185 4.90 -9.61 7.37
N VAL A 186 4.75 -8.33 7.09
CA VAL A 186 4.17 -7.82 5.85
C VAL A 186 5.26 -7.09 5.08
N VAL A 187 5.39 -7.41 3.79
CA VAL A 187 6.29 -6.68 2.88
C VAL A 187 5.44 -5.87 1.93
N VAL A 188 5.77 -4.60 1.77
CA VAL A 188 5.07 -3.71 0.84
C VAL A 188 6.02 -3.19 -0.23
N GLY A 189 5.51 -3.08 -1.44
CA GLY A 189 6.22 -2.53 -2.59
C GLY A 189 5.24 -1.87 -3.54
N HIS A 190 5.72 -1.10 -4.52
CA HIS A 190 4.82 -0.51 -5.49
C HIS A 190 4.41 -1.52 -6.59
N HIS A 191 5.37 -2.26 -7.14
CA HIS A 191 5.13 -3.18 -8.26
C HIS A 191 4.71 -4.56 -7.79
N PRO A 192 3.78 -5.24 -8.52
CA PRO A 192 3.33 -6.58 -8.18
C PRO A 192 4.38 -7.65 -8.48
N ILE A 193 4.39 -8.71 -7.67
CA ILE A 193 5.08 -9.96 -7.96
C ILE A 193 4.18 -10.84 -8.84
N TYR A 194 2.91 -10.93 -8.49
CA TYR A 194 1.88 -11.65 -9.26
C TYR A 194 0.69 -10.73 -9.50
N ALA A 195 0.23 -10.64 -10.73
CA ALA A 195 -0.98 -9.90 -11.11
C ALA A 195 -1.45 -10.28 -12.52
N ASP A 196 -2.75 -10.18 -12.77
CA ASP A 196 -3.29 -10.00 -14.12
C ASP A 196 -3.20 -8.52 -14.50
N THR A 197 -2.56 -8.23 -15.60
CA THR A 197 -2.42 -6.86 -16.11
C THR A 197 -1.93 -6.86 -17.56
N PRO A 198 -2.39 -5.93 -18.40
CA PRO A 198 -1.84 -5.68 -19.72
C PRO A 198 -0.48 -4.95 -19.68
N LYS A 199 -0.01 -4.50 -18.49
CA LYS A 199 1.31 -3.88 -18.32
C LYS A 199 2.43 -4.88 -18.60
N SER A 200 3.64 -4.37 -18.78
CA SER A 200 4.83 -5.17 -19.11
C SER A 200 4.99 -6.41 -18.23
N THR A 201 5.16 -7.55 -18.87
CA THR A 201 5.46 -8.82 -18.17
C THR A 201 6.82 -8.79 -17.50
N GLU A 202 7.76 -8.01 -18.05
CA GLU A 202 9.12 -7.84 -17.53
C GLU A 202 9.12 -7.36 -16.07
N GLU A 203 8.23 -6.42 -15.71
CA GLU A 203 8.11 -5.93 -14.32
C GLU A 203 7.86 -7.08 -13.34
N ARG A 204 6.89 -7.94 -13.65
CA ARG A 204 6.57 -9.10 -12.81
C ARG A 204 7.68 -10.16 -12.82
N THR A 205 8.26 -10.41 -14.00
CA THR A 205 9.36 -11.37 -14.15
C THR A 205 10.55 -10.99 -13.28
N ASP A 206 10.94 -9.73 -13.28
CA ASP A 206 12.03 -9.23 -12.45
C ASP A 206 11.71 -9.32 -10.94
N MET A 207 10.50 -8.95 -10.55
CA MET A 207 10.06 -9.08 -9.17
C MET A 207 10.00 -10.55 -8.71
N GLN A 208 9.48 -11.45 -9.54
CA GLN A 208 9.47 -12.91 -9.28
C GLN A 208 10.88 -13.49 -9.19
N LYS A 209 11.80 -13.00 -10.00
CA LYS A 209 13.18 -13.49 -10.01
C LYS A 209 14.01 -12.99 -8.84
N ARG A 210 13.82 -11.73 -8.43
CA ARG A 210 14.69 -11.04 -7.47
C ARG A 210 14.12 -11.00 -6.05
N VAL A 211 12.82 -10.73 -5.90
CA VAL A 211 12.17 -10.50 -4.61
C VAL A 211 11.51 -11.77 -4.07
N ASP A 212 10.67 -12.43 -4.88
CA ASP A 212 9.89 -13.59 -4.44
C ASP A 212 10.71 -14.72 -3.79
N PRO A 213 11.90 -15.09 -4.28
CA PRO A 213 12.72 -16.12 -3.65
C PRO A 213 13.21 -15.73 -2.26
N ILE A 214 13.43 -14.44 -2.01
CA ILE A 214 13.81 -13.92 -0.67
C ILE A 214 12.60 -14.02 0.25
N LEU A 215 11.43 -13.55 -0.17
CA LEU A 215 10.23 -13.61 0.65
C LEU A 215 9.86 -15.05 1.04
N ARG A 216 9.98 -16.00 0.09
CA ARG A 216 9.65 -17.41 0.32
C ARG A 216 10.63 -18.13 1.25
N ARG A 217 11.88 -17.68 1.33
CA ARG A 217 12.87 -18.25 2.28
C ARG A 217 12.57 -17.87 3.73
N HIS A 218 11.86 -16.77 3.92
CA HIS A 218 11.53 -16.24 5.22
C HIS A 218 10.04 -16.38 5.54
N ARG A 219 9.67 -16.09 6.76
CA ARG A 219 8.29 -16.19 7.23
C ARG A 219 7.52 -14.90 6.91
N VAL A 220 7.36 -14.60 5.62
CA VAL A 220 6.52 -13.48 5.16
C VAL A 220 5.07 -13.96 5.08
N ASP A 221 4.15 -13.20 5.68
CA ASP A 221 2.74 -13.53 5.70
C ASP A 221 2.02 -12.96 4.46
N MET A 222 2.34 -11.73 4.08
CA MET A 222 1.66 -11.04 3.00
C MET A 222 2.64 -10.11 2.25
N TYR A 223 2.47 -10.01 0.92
CA TYR A 223 3.05 -8.98 0.08
C TYR A 223 1.94 -8.09 -0.46
N VAL A 224 2.02 -6.77 -0.23
CA VAL A 224 0.99 -5.81 -0.68
C VAL A 224 1.62 -4.78 -1.61
N CYS A 225 0.95 -4.47 -2.73
CA CYS A 225 1.44 -3.53 -3.73
C CYS A 225 0.30 -2.72 -4.37
N GLY A 226 0.65 -1.74 -5.20
CA GLY A 226 -0.25 -0.93 -6.02
C GLY A 226 -0.03 -1.13 -7.52
N HIS A 227 0.21 -0.01 -8.25
CA HIS A 227 0.65 0.05 -9.65
C HIS A 227 -0.38 -0.37 -10.71
N ILE A 228 -1.24 -1.35 -10.43
CA ILE A 228 -2.16 -1.92 -11.43
C ILE A 228 -3.50 -1.21 -11.45
N HIS A 229 -3.86 -0.49 -10.40
CA HIS A 229 -5.10 0.27 -10.25
C HIS A 229 -6.37 -0.60 -10.23
N ASN A 230 -6.30 -1.79 -9.65
CA ASN A 230 -7.44 -2.65 -9.36
C ASN A 230 -7.11 -3.57 -8.18
N PHE A 231 -8.11 -4.16 -7.58
CA PHE A 231 -7.91 -5.13 -6.50
C PHE A 231 -7.65 -6.53 -7.06
N GLN A 232 -6.62 -7.18 -6.54
CA GLN A 232 -6.37 -8.60 -6.78
C GLN A 232 -5.85 -9.28 -5.51
N HIS A 233 -6.35 -10.48 -5.21
CA HIS A 233 -5.76 -11.39 -4.24
C HIS A 233 -5.31 -12.65 -4.97
N ILE A 234 -4.04 -12.96 -4.90
CA ILE A 234 -3.43 -14.08 -5.59
C ILE A 234 -2.69 -14.95 -4.57
N LYS A 235 -2.98 -16.25 -4.61
CA LYS A 235 -2.36 -17.28 -3.78
C LYS A 235 -1.79 -18.36 -4.70
N PRO A 236 -0.56 -18.21 -5.19
CA PRO A 236 0.05 -19.24 -6.06
C PRO A 236 0.14 -20.58 -5.33
N GLN A 237 -0.03 -21.67 -6.08
CA GLN A 237 0.04 -23.02 -5.51
C GLN A 237 1.36 -23.23 -4.75
N GLY A 238 1.25 -23.73 -3.52
CA GLY A 238 2.42 -24.01 -2.66
C GLY A 238 3.09 -22.76 -2.08
N SER A 239 2.56 -21.55 -2.31
CA SER A 239 3.08 -20.34 -1.66
C SER A 239 2.53 -20.20 -0.24
N PRO A 240 3.38 -19.98 0.76
CA PRO A 240 2.92 -19.59 2.10
C PRO A 240 2.42 -18.14 2.16
N ILE A 241 2.71 -17.32 1.14
CA ILE A 241 2.49 -15.87 1.11
C ILE A 241 1.19 -15.56 0.38
N ASP A 242 0.40 -14.61 0.90
CA ASP A 242 -0.70 -13.98 0.18
C ASP A 242 -0.19 -12.74 -0.57
N TYR A 243 -0.43 -12.66 -1.89
CA TYR A 243 -0.05 -11.53 -2.72
C TYR A 243 -1.27 -10.69 -3.01
N VAL A 244 -1.20 -9.43 -2.63
CA VAL A 244 -2.30 -8.48 -2.72
C VAL A 244 -1.89 -7.33 -3.62
N VAL A 245 -2.68 -7.06 -4.66
CA VAL A 245 -2.67 -5.79 -5.38
C VAL A 245 -3.80 -4.95 -4.81
N ASN A 246 -3.46 -3.83 -4.18
CA ASN A 246 -4.41 -2.85 -3.69
C ASN A 246 -4.84 -1.94 -4.84
N SER A 247 -6.09 -1.54 -4.88
CA SER A 247 -6.59 -0.66 -5.96
C SER A 247 -6.11 0.77 -5.78
N ALA A 248 -6.18 1.55 -6.86
CA ALA A 248 -5.90 2.98 -6.79
C ALA A 248 -6.94 3.72 -5.95
N ALA A 249 -6.45 4.56 -5.04
CA ALA A 249 -7.30 5.50 -4.31
C ALA A 249 -7.66 6.74 -5.17
N SER A 250 -7.81 6.55 -6.47
CA SER A 250 -8.18 7.58 -7.45
C SER A 250 -8.74 6.94 -8.73
N LEU A 251 -7.96 6.87 -9.81
CA LEU A 251 -8.34 6.30 -11.09
C LEU A 251 -8.11 4.79 -11.12
N SER A 252 -9.17 4.00 -11.09
CA SER A 252 -9.10 2.54 -11.20
C SER A 252 -9.16 2.03 -12.64
N ARG A 253 -8.77 0.77 -12.83
CA ARG A 253 -8.88 0.03 -14.09
C ARG A 253 -9.97 -1.03 -13.97
N GLN A 254 -11.11 -0.78 -14.63
CA GLN A 254 -12.31 -1.61 -14.54
C GLN A 254 -12.11 -3.04 -15.05
N LYS A 255 -11.32 -3.21 -16.13
CA LYS A 255 -11.09 -4.52 -16.73
C LYS A 255 -9.94 -5.23 -16.01
N VAL A 256 -10.24 -6.34 -15.38
CA VAL A 256 -9.30 -7.22 -14.71
C VAL A 256 -9.62 -8.68 -15.02
N GLY A 257 -8.62 -9.47 -15.39
CA GLY A 257 -8.72 -10.92 -15.61
C GLY A 257 -8.22 -11.72 -14.42
N LYS A 258 -7.86 -12.98 -14.68
CA LYS A 258 -7.36 -13.92 -13.68
C LYS A 258 -6.07 -14.58 -14.15
N VAL A 259 -5.15 -14.78 -13.22
CA VAL A 259 -3.95 -15.62 -13.39
C VAL A 259 -4.04 -16.83 -12.48
N GLU A 260 -3.12 -17.79 -12.62
CA GLU A 260 -3.05 -18.93 -11.72
C GLU A 260 -2.96 -18.48 -10.26
N GLY A 261 -3.74 -19.08 -9.40
CA GLY A 261 -3.82 -18.74 -7.98
C GLY A 261 -4.69 -17.52 -7.65
N THR A 262 -5.40 -16.94 -8.62
CA THR A 262 -6.33 -15.83 -8.35
C THR A 262 -7.47 -16.27 -7.44
N VAL A 263 -7.58 -15.62 -6.30
CA VAL A 263 -8.65 -15.80 -5.29
C VAL A 263 -9.76 -14.78 -5.50
N PHE A 264 -9.38 -13.52 -5.71
CA PHE A 264 -10.32 -12.41 -5.87
C PHE A 264 -9.79 -11.36 -6.83
N VAL A 265 -10.70 -10.69 -7.55
CA VAL A 265 -10.42 -9.53 -8.40
C VAL A 265 -11.59 -8.55 -8.40
N SER A 266 -11.28 -7.24 -8.43
CA SER A 266 -12.28 -6.18 -8.66
C SER A 266 -11.63 -4.97 -9.33
N GLY A 267 -12.30 -4.38 -10.32
CA GLY A 267 -11.88 -3.15 -10.99
C GLY A 267 -12.30 -1.86 -10.25
N GLU A 268 -12.92 -1.96 -9.09
CA GLU A 268 -13.36 -0.78 -8.34
C GLU A 268 -12.20 -0.01 -7.72
N PRO A 269 -12.28 1.34 -7.66
CA PRO A 269 -11.31 2.15 -6.91
C PRO A 269 -11.52 1.97 -5.41
N GLY A 270 -10.45 2.17 -4.62
CA GLY A 270 -10.57 2.03 -3.19
C GLY A 270 -9.23 2.00 -2.46
N PHE A 271 -9.26 1.53 -1.24
CA PHE A 271 -8.13 1.38 -0.34
C PHE A 271 -8.30 0.10 0.49
N SER A 272 -7.37 -0.20 1.38
CA SER A 272 -7.51 -1.35 2.27
C SER A 272 -7.25 -0.98 3.72
N ILE A 273 -7.74 -1.82 4.65
CA ILE A 273 -7.38 -1.78 6.06
C ILE A 273 -6.62 -3.05 6.39
N LEU A 274 -5.38 -2.89 6.85
CA LEU A 274 -4.58 -3.97 7.40
C LEU A 274 -4.72 -3.95 8.92
N SER A 275 -5.16 -5.04 9.50
CA SER A 275 -5.29 -5.15 10.95
C SER A 275 -4.77 -6.50 11.45
N CYS A 276 -4.22 -6.52 12.67
CA CYS A 276 -3.79 -7.77 13.25
C CYS A 276 -4.03 -7.86 14.75
N THR A 277 -4.30 -9.08 15.18
CA THR A 277 -4.22 -9.55 16.56
C THR A 277 -3.12 -10.59 16.64
N ARG A 278 -2.82 -11.10 17.83
CA ARG A 278 -1.85 -12.20 17.97
C ARG A 278 -2.24 -13.45 17.17
N LYS A 279 -3.53 -13.66 16.88
CA LYS A 279 -4.05 -14.88 16.23
C LYS A 279 -4.43 -14.69 14.76
N GLU A 280 -4.71 -13.47 14.33
CA GLU A 280 -5.20 -13.18 12.98
C GLU A 280 -4.49 -11.95 12.42
N LEU A 281 -4.03 -12.05 11.17
CA LEU A 281 -3.70 -10.93 10.29
C LEU A 281 -4.80 -10.84 9.23
N LYS A 282 -5.34 -9.65 9.03
CA LYS A 282 -6.45 -9.40 8.12
C LYS A 282 -6.16 -8.18 7.24
N LEU A 283 -6.54 -8.26 5.95
CA LEU A 283 -6.58 -7.12 5.04
C LEU A 283 -7.95 -7.07 4.37
N ASP A 284 -8.72 -6.01 4.65
CA ASP A 284 -10.02 -5.74 4.05
C ASP A 284 -9.86 -4.81 2.86
N MET A 285 -10.29 -5.25 1.67
CA MET A 285 -10.34 -4.43 0.45
C MET A 285 -11.66 -3.66 0.41
N ILE A 286 -11.59 -2.33 0.40
CA ILE A 286 -12.74 -1.43 0.57
C ILE A 286 -12.86 -0.55 -0.67
N ASN A 287 -14.05 -0.53 -1.28
CA ASN A 287 -14.31 0.33 -2.44
C ASN A 287 -14.64 1.78 -2.02
N ALA A 288 -14.77 2.67 -3.00
CA ALA A 288 -15.08 4.09 -2.79
C ALA A 288 -16.46 4.35 -2.11
N ARG A 289 -17.31 3.32 -1.98
CA ARG A 289 -18.61 3.40 -1.26
C ARG A 289 -18.52 2.94 0.19
N GLY A 290 -17.34 2.45 0.63
CA GLY A 290 -17.15 1.90 1.98
C GLY A 290 -17.53 0.42 2.13
N GLU A 291 -17.78 -0.27 1.02
CA GLU A 291 -18.14 -1.69 1.03
C GLU A 291 -16.87 -2.56 1.07
N ILE A 292 -16.81 -3.53 1.97
CA ILE A 292 -15.77 -4.55 1.97
C ILE A 292 -16.05 -5.52 0.84
N LEU A 293 -15.22 -5.50 -0.20
CA LEU A 293 -15.33 -6.36 -1.36
C LEU A 293 -14.73 -7.74 -1.12
N HIS A 294 -13.67 -7.80 -0.35
CA HIS A 294 -12.94 -9.02 -0.05
C HIS A 294 -12.09 -8.86 1.21
N THR A 295 -11.89 -9.95 1.94
CA THR A 295 -11.01 -10.02 3.09
C THR A 295 -9.96 -11.12 2.89
N VAL A 296 -8.69 -10.74 2.96
CA VAL A 296 -7.56 -11.69 3.05
C VAL A 296 -7.30 -11.98 4.51
N LYS A 297 -7.28 -13.26 4.90
CA LYS A 297 -7.07 -13.69 6.29
C LYS A 297 -5.95 -14.70 6.44
N ARG A 298 -5.16 -14.50 7.48
CA ARG A 298 -4.14 -15.43 7.95
C ARG A 298 -4.39 -15.73 9.42
N ASN A 299 -4.40 -16.99 9.79
CA ASN A 299 -4.53 -17.45 11.18
C ASN A 299 -3.25 -18.18 11.60
N LYS A 300 -2.90 -18.06 12.89
CA LYS A 300 -1.86 -18.85 13.56
C LYS A 300 -2.46 -20.03 14.28
#